data_5e2c77088b4966f110378029e82b6814
#
_entry.id   5e2c77088b4966f110378029e82b6814
#
_cell.length_a   1.000
_cell.length_b   1.000
_cell.length_c   1.000
_cell.angle_alpha   90.00
_cell.angle_beta   90.00
_cell.angle_gamma   90.00
#
_symmetry.space_group_name_H-M   'P 1'
#
loop_
_entity.id
_entity.type
_entity.pdbx_description
1 polymer ?
#
loop_
_entity_poly.entity_id
_entity_poly.type
_entity_poly.pdbx_seq_one_letter_code
_entity_poly.pdbx_strand_id
1 'polypeptide(L)'
;MRVPTLWLVLLAIVTTAAPADELDVPDYPNHRQLMVWRDAAGEHPVKTPEDWAKRRAHILAGMQQAMGKLPDRSNLPPLDVQIEETFDGTTFTRYKLTFLAEGSDRVPCYLFVPKNLDGKRTAGIVALHQTTPLGKQEPAGLGPSENKHYGLELAKRGYVVIVPDYPSFGEYEYDFNADDYVSGSMKGIFNHMRCVDLLCSRPEVDPDRIGAIGHSLGGHNATFLGVFDERVKVIVSSCGWTPLHHYYNGDLKGWTSDRYVPLIRDKYGLDPDRVPFDMYEIVAAFAPRAFFSVSPLHDDNFEVEGVRQVIAAAAPIYKLLGVPDNLQVRY
;
A
#
# COMPACT_ATOMS: atom_id res chain seq x y z
N MET A 1 36.85 21.96 35.24
CA MET A 1 36.95 21.01 34.13
C MET A 1 35.63 21.06 33.37
N ARG A 2 35.59 21.60 32.16
CA ARG A 2 34.41 21.66 31.32
C ARG A 2 34.49 20.51 30.34
N VAL A 3 33.46 19.64 30.33
CA VAL A 3 33.30 18.53 29.38
C VAL A 3 32.68 19.08 28.09
N PRO A 4 33.24 18.85 26.91
CA PRO A 4 32.63 19.30 25.66
C PRO A 4 31.47 18.37 25.27
N THR A 5 30.31 18.96 25.07
CA THR A 5 29.14 18.28 24.55
C THR A 5 29.34 18.06 23.05
N LEU A 6 29.48 16.81 22.66
CA LEU A 6 29.56 16.40 21.25
C LEU A 6 28.15 16.42 20.67
N TRP A 7 27.88 17.31 19.73
CA TRP A 7 26.65 17.29 18.93
C TRP A 7 26.82 16.29 17.79
N LEU A 8 26.10 15.17 17.83
CA LEU A 8 25.95 14.28 16.69
C LEU A 8 25.01 14.96 15.71
N VAL A 9 25.53 15.45 14.59
CA VAL A 9 24.74 15.88 13.44
C VAL A 9 24.37 14.62 12.66
N LEU A 10 23.14 14.15 12.83
CA LEU A 10 22.57 13.15 11.92
C LEU A 10 22.31 13.85 10.57
N LEU A 11 23.18 13.59 9.59
CA LEU A 11 22.91 13.94 8.22
C LEU A 11 21.82 12.97 7.68
N ALA A 12 20.59 13.46 7.58
CA ALA A 12 19.56 12.77 6.82
C ALA A 12 19.96 12.84 5.33
N ILE A 13 20.42 11.72 4.77
CA ILE A 13 20.61 11.59 3.33
C ILE A 13 19.20 11.48 2.71
N VAL A 14 18.69 12.61 2.25
CA VAL A 14 17.52 12.63 1.35
C VAL A 14 18.00 12.13 -0.01
N THR A 15 17.89 10.84 -0.25
CA THR A 15 18.03 10.29 -1.59
C THR A 15 16.79 10.70 -2.40
N THR A 16 16.92 11.73 -3.22
CA THR A 16 15.93 12.00 -4.28
C THR A 16 15.94 10.81 -5.23
N ALA A 17 14.83 10.07 -5.29
CA ALA A 17 14.66 9.02 -6.28
C ALA A 17 14.74 9.64 -7.68
N ALA A 18 15.64 9.13 -8.54
CA ALA A 18 15.68 9.51 -9.94
C ALA A 18 14.36 9.16 -10.63
N PRO A 19 13.92 9.94 -11.66
CA PRO A 19 12.71 9.63 -12.41
C PRO A 19 12.78 8.21 -13.01
N ALA A 20 11.66 7.47 -12.97
CA ALA A 20 11.60 6.07 -13.39
C ALA A 20 12.00 5.82 -14.87
N ASP A 21 11.96 6.86 -15.72
CA ASP A 21 12.38 6.79 -17.12
C ASP A 21 13.91 6.78 -17.30
N GLU A 22 14.68 7.11 -16.26
CA GLU A 22 16.15 7.14 -16.26
C GLU A 22 16.77 5.95 -15.54
N LEU A 23 15.96 5.12 -14.86
CA LEU A 23 16.44 3.90 -14.25
C LEU A 23 16.43 2.79 -15.30
N ASP A 24 17.61 2.43 -15.81
CA ASP A 24 17.83 1.16 -16.48
C ASP A 24 17.58 0.05 -15.44
N VAL A 25 16.32 -0.44 -15.41
CA VAL A 25 15.90 -1.48 -14.45
C VAL A 25 16.42 -2.80 -14.94
N PRO A 26 17.40 -3.41 -14.26
CA PRO A 26 17.91 -4.70 -14.66
C PRO A 26 16.80 -5.76 -14.67
N ASP A 27 16.86 -6.67 -15.63
CA ASP A 27 15.97 -7.81 -15.68
C ASP A 27 16.22 -8.76 -14.50
N TYR A 28 15.14 -9.17 -13.83
CA TYR A 28 15.14 -10.14 -12.73
C TYR A 28 14.24 -11.32 -13.09
N PRO A 29 14.74 -12.27 -13.87
CA PRO A 29 13.95 -13.40 -14.37
C PRO A 29 13.44 -14.34 -13.25
N ASN A 30 13.99 -14.22 -12.04
CA ASN A 30 13.54 -14.96 -10.88
C ASN A 30 13.25 -14.02 -9.72
N HIS A 31 11.99 -13.62 -9.57
CA HIS A 31 11.50 -12.72 -8.51
C HIS A 31 11.69 -13.27 -7.08
N ARG A 32 11.95 -14.59 -6.91
CA ARG A 32 12.26 -15.21 -5.62
C ARG A 32 13.67 -14.89 -5.13
N GLN A 33 14.59 -14.50 -6.03
CA GLN A 33 15.97 -14.17 -5.70
C GLN A 33 16.09 -12.74 -5.15
N LEU A 34 15.65 -12.54 -3.93
CA LEU A 34 15.66 -11.21 -3.29
C LEU A 34 17.05 -10.83 -2.75
N MET A 35 17.91 -11.80 -2.45
CA MET A 35 19.27 -11.57 -1.92
C MET A 35 20.30 -11.22 -2.99
N VAL A 36 19.82 -10.66 -4.12
CA VAL A 36 20.65 -10.27 -5.26
C VAL A 36 20.17 -8.92 -5.79
N TRP A 37 21.09 -8.04 -6.13
CA TRP A 37 20.83 -6.85 -6.94
C TRP A 37 21.74 -6.85 -8.17
N ARG A 38 21.37 -6.11 -9.23
CA ARG A 38 22.06 -6.09 -10.53
C ARG A 38 22.35 -4.66 -10.97
N ASP A 39 23.46 -4.52 -11.73
CA ASP A 39 23.80 -3.30 -12.45
C ASP A 39 24.50 -3.67 -13.77
N ALA A 40 25.06 -2.68 -14.47
CA ALA A 40 25.80 -2.89 -15.73
C ALA A 40 27.04 -3.80 -15.59
N ALA A 41 27.58 -3.97 -14.37
CA ALA A 41 28.69 -4.85 -14.09
C ALA A 41 28.25 -6.31 -13.82
N GLY A 42 26.96 -6.54 -13.64
CA GLY A 42 26.38 -7.87 -13.43
C GLY A 42 25.61 -8.04 -12.13
N GLU A 43 25.64 -9.24 -11.58
CA GLU A 43 24.90 -9.65 -10.39
C GLU A 43 25.76 -9.51 -9.13
N HIS A 44 25.17 -8.93 -8.07
CA HIS A 44 25.81 -8.69 -6.78
C HIS A 44 24.96 -9.26 -5.64
N PRO A 45 25.57 -9.84 -4.59
CA PRO A 45 24.81 -10.30 -3.44
C PRO A 45 24.32 -9.12 -2.57
N VAL A 46 23.11 -9.23 -2.06
CA VAL A 46 22.60 -8.34 -1.00
C VAL A 46 23.15 -8.81 0.35
N LYS A 47 24.07 -8.04 0.90
CA LYS A 47 24.74 -8.32 2.19
C LYS A 47 24.54 -7.23 3.23
N THR A 48 24.17 -6.02 2.81
CA THR A 48 24.01 -4.84 3.66
C THR A 48 22.65 -4.17 3.41
N PRO A 49 22.19 -3.31 4.33
CA PRO A 49 21.00 -2.47 4.08
C PRO A 49 21.12 -1.60 2.82
N GLU A 50 22.32 -1.14 2.47
CA GLU A 50 22.57 -0.31 1.28
C GLU A 50 22.42 -1.14 0.00
N ASP A 51 22.86 -2.39 -0.01
CA ASP A 51 22.61 -3.31 -1.14
C ASP A 51 21.12 -3.56 -1.31
N TRP A 52 20.41 -3.77 -0.19
CA TRP A 52 18.96 -3.92 -0.22
C TRP A 52 18.25 -2.67 -0.74
N ALA A 53 18.70 -1.48 -0.38
CA ALA A 53 18.14 -0.23 -0.87
C ALA A 53 18.22 -0.12 -2.41
N LYS A 54 19.32 -0.57 -3.03
CA LYS A 54 19.44 -0.66 -4.49
C LYS A 54 18.42 -1.63 -5.08
N ARG A 55 18.32 -2.84 -4.53
CA ARG A 55 17.34 -3.84 -4.99
C ARG A 55 15.90 -3.32 -4.85
N ARG A 56 15.58 -2.68 -3.71
CA ARG A 56 14.27 -2.08 -3.47
C ARG A 56 13.94 -0.98 -4.49
N ALA A 57 14.92 -0.16 -4.88
CA ALA A 57 14.73 0.85 -5.92
C ALA A 57 14.35 0.21 -7.27
N HIS A 58 15.00 -0.91 -7.65
CA HIS A 58 14.64 -1.66 -8.85
C HIS A 58 13.24 -2.27 -8.76
N ILE A 59 12.81 -2.74 -7.58
CA ILE A 59 11.44 -3.24 -7.37
C ILE A 59 10.42 -2.13 -7.64
N LEU A 60 10.61 -0.95 -7.05
CA LEU A 60 9.72 0.20 -7.27
C LEU A 60 9.68 0.62 -8.75
N ALA A 61 10.83 0.60 -9.42
CA ALA A 61 10.90 0.93 -10.84
C ALA A 61 10.19 -0.13 -11.70
N GLY A 62 10.35 -1.42 -11.42
CA GLY A 62 9.62 -2.51 -12.07
C GLY A 62 8.11 -2.39 -11.89
N MET A 63 7.64 -2.09 -10.69
CA MET A 63 6.22 -1.82 -10.45
C MET A 63 5.72 -0.64 -11.32
N GLN A 64 6.48 0.44 -11.41
CA GLN A 64 6.10 1.60 -12.24
C GLN A 64 6.16 1.29 -13.74
N GLN A 65 7.02 0.39 -14.21
CA GLN A 65 6.99 -0.07 -15.61
C GLN A 65 5.70 -0.79 -15.98
N ALA A 66 5.07 -1.49 -15.03
CA ALA A 66 3.83 -2.21 -15.27
C ALA A 66 2.58 -1.38 -14.94
N MET A 67 2.65 -0.50 -13.95
CA MET A 67 1.48 0.22 -13.42
C MET A 67 1.40 1.66 -13.92
N GLY A 68 2.46 2.16 -14.56
CA GLY A 68 2.66 3.58 -14.86
C GLY A 68 3.41 4.30 -13.74
N LYS A 69 3.97 5.44 -14.08
CA LYS A 69 4.75 6.28 -13.17
C LYS A 69 3.86 6.88 -12.09
N LEU A 70 4.33 6.88 -10.85
CA LEU A 70 3.68 7.65 -9.78
C LEU A 70 3.79 9.15 -10.12
N PRO A 71 2.68 9.89 -10.18
CA PRO A 71 2.71 11.33 -10.43
C PRO A 71 3.55 12.09 -9.40
N ASP A 72 4.14 13.21 -9.84
CA ASP A 72 4.88 14.10 -8.95
C ASP A 72 3.96 14.65 -7.84
N ARG A 73 4.44 14.57 -6.62
CA ARG A 73 3.74 15.00 -5.43
C ARG A 73 4.28 16.29 -4.80
N SER A 74 5.22 16.96 -5.45
CA SER A 74 5.86 18.18 -4.94
C SER A 74 4.92 19.39 -4.87
N ASN A 75 3.89 19.44 -5.74
CA ASN A 75 2.95 20.55 -5.87
C ASN A 75 1.50 20.09 -5.78
N LEU A 76 1.17 19.35 -4.72
CA LEU A 76 -0.20 18.87 -4.50
C LEU A 76 -1.15 20.03 -4.15
N PRO A 77 -2.39 20.01 -4.67
CA PRO A 77 -3.40 20.95 -4.23
C PRO A 77 -3.75 20.73 -2.74
N PRO A 78 -4.27 21.75 -2.06
CA PRO A 78 -4.88 21.56 -0.73
C PRO A 78 -5.90 20.42 -0.78
N LEU A 79 -6.06 19.71 0.33
CA LEU A 79 -7.04 18.60 0.42
C LEU A 79 -8.49 19.03 0.23
N ASP A 80 -8.82 20.31 0.48
CA ASP A 80 -10.16 20.89 0.34
C ASP A 80 -11.27 19.93 0.79
N VAL A 81 -11.20 19.53 2.07
CA VAL A 81 -12.12 18.56 2.66
C VAL A 81 -13.54 19.14 2.74
N GLN A 82 -14.52 18.44 2.14
CA GLN A 82 -15.92 18.80 2.16
C GLN A 82 -16.71 17.73 2.92
N ILE A 83 -17.29 18.11 4.07
CA ILE A 83 -18.11 17.21 4.89
C ILE A 83 -19.53 17.25 4.36
N GLU A 84 -20.08 16.10 4.00
CA GLU A 84 -21.45 15.92 3.50
C GLU A 84 -22.40 15.53 4.62
N GLU A 85 -21.98 14.60 5.49
CA GLU A 85 -22.78 14.09 6.59
C GLU A 85 -21.92 13.89 7.85
N THR A 86 -22.53 14.08 9.01
CA THR A 86 -21.92 13.80 10.31
C THR A 86 -22.82 12.86 11.10
N PHE A 87 -22.26 11.73 11.51
CA PHE A 87 -22.88 10.80 12.45
C PHE A 87 -22.17 10.87 13.80
N ASP A 88 -22.89 11.29 14.83
CA ASP A 88 -22.36 11.42 16.18
C ASP A 88 -22.66 10.15 17.01
N GLY A 89 -21.74 9.17 16.94
CA GLY A 89 -21.82 7.93 17.69
C GLY A 89 -21.36 8.06 19.14
N THR A 90 -21.49 6.99 19.92
CA THR A 90 -21.12 6.99 21.34
C THR A 90 -19.60 7.11 21.55
N THR A 91 -18.79 6.38 20.79
CA THR A 91 -17.34 6.29 20.98
C THR A 91 -16.53 7.02 19.91
N PHE A 92 -17.15 7.37 18.79
CA PHE A 92 -16.53 8.08 17.66
C PHE A 92 -17.54 9.00 16.97
N THR A 93 -17.04 9.98 16.23
CA THR A 93 -17.78 10.69 15.21
C THR A 93 -17.37 10.17 13.85
N ARG A 94 -18.33 9.84 12.96
CA ARG A 94 -18.08 9.47 11.57
C ARG A 94 -18.50 10.60 10.66
N TYR A 95 -17.58 11.04 9.82
CA TYR A 95 -17.84 11.99 8.76
C TYR A 95 -17.93 11.26 7.42
N LYS A 96 -18.99 11.50 6.64
CA LYS A 96 -19.01 11.25 5.21
C LYS A 96 -18.48 12.50 4.56
N LEU A 97 -17.41 12.37 3.76
CA LEU A 97 -16.74 13.52 3.19
C LEU A 97 -16.10 13.19 1.85
N THR A 98 -15.75 14.23 1.10
CA THR A 98 -14.83 14.14 -0.03
C THR A 98 -13.60 14.98 0.24
N PHE A 99 -12.48 14.62 -0.36
CA PHE A 99 -11.27 15.45 -0.39
C PHE A 99 -10.71 15.50 -1.80
N LEU A 100 -10.00 16.59 -2.11
CA LEU A 100 -9.36 16.80 -3.41
C LEU A 100 -8.07 15.97 -3.48
N ALA A 101 -8.01 15.01 -4.39
CA ALA A 101 -6.80 14.22 -4.63
C ALA A 101 -5.80 14.99 -5.53
N GLU A 102 -6.27 15.38 -6.72
CA GLU A 102 -5.52 16.15 -7.71
C GLU A 102 -6.49 16.86 -8.65
N GLY A 103 -6.05 17.93 -9.32
CA GLY A 103 -6.90 18.68 -10.27
C GLY A 103 -8.28 19.00 -9.69
N SER A 104 -9.34 18.46 -10.28
CA SER A 104 -10.72 18.54 -9.80
C SER A 104 -11.23 17.21 -9.22
N ASP A 105 -10.39 16.18 -9.16
CA ASP A 105 -10.76 14.85 -8.74
C ASP A 105 -10.93 14.75 -7.22
N ARG A 106 -12.12 14.34 -6.79
CA ARG A 106 -12.51 14.23 -5.38
C ARG A 106 -12.78 12.79 -4.99
N VAL A 107 -12.11 12.34 -3.95
CA VAL A 107 -12.25 10.98 -3.41
C VAL A 107 -13.32 10.96 -2.32
N PRO A 108 -14.43 10.22 -2.50
CA PRO A 108 -15.41 10.01 -1.45
C PRO A 108 -14.85 9.08 -0.38
N CYS A 109 -15.03 9.42 0.89
CA CYS A 109 -14.58 8.57 1.99
C CYS A 109 -15.43 8.73 3.26
N TYR A 110 -15.28 7.77 4.19
CA TYR A 110 -15.65 7.96 5.59
C TYR A 110 -14.40 8.24 6.42
N LEU A 111 -14.51 9.16 7.36
CA LEU A 111 -13.49 9.43 8.37
C LEU A 111 -14.10 9.22 9.76
N PHE A 112 -13.49 8.33 10.53
CA PHE A 112 -13.85 8.08 11.92
C PHE A 112 -12.84 8.75 12.84
N VAL A 113 -13.35 9.55 13.78
CA VAL A 113 -12.53 10.23 14.78
C VAL A 113 -13.02 9.80 16.18
N PRO A 114 -12.19 9.13 17.00
CA PRO A 114 -12.55 8.74 18.35
C PRO A 114 -12.82 9.96 19.24
N LYS A 115 -13.79 9.84 20.16
CA LYS A 115 -14.17 10.92 21.08
C LYS A 115 -13.28 11.04 22.31
N ASN A 116 -12.77 9.91 22.82
CA ASN A 116 -12.09 9.83 24.11
C ASN A 116 -10.58 9.70 23.94
N LEU A 117 -9.96 10.69 23.30
CA LEU A 117 -8.50 10.74 23.14
C LEU A 117 -7.81 11.51 24.28
N ASP A 118 -8.56 12.24 25.13
CA ASP A 118 -8.06 13.00 26.28
C ASP A 118 -6.84 13.89 25.91
N GLY A 119 -6.88 14.51 24.74
CA GLY A 119 -5.79 15.32 24.21
C GLY A 119 -4.56 14.53 23.70
N LYS A 120 -4.61 13.18 23.70
CA LYS A 120 -3.56 12.33 23.16
C LYS A 120 -3.75 12.09 21.66
N ARG A 121 -2.63 11.93 20.96
CA ARG A 121 -2.65 11.45 19.57
C ARG A 121 -2.75 9.93 19.53
N THR A 122 -3.44 9.44 18.50
CA THR A 122 -3.55 8.00 18.22
C THR A 122 -3.03 7.67 16.82
N ALA A 123 -2.93 6.38 16.48
CA ALA A 123 -2.56 5.97 15.14
C ALA A 123 -3.65 6.31 14.12
N GLY A 124 -3.22 6.65 12.89
CA GLY A 124 -4.10 6.83 11.73
C GLY A 124 -4.10 5.57 10.86
N ILE A 125 -5.27 5.12 10.43
CA ILE A 125 -5.41 3.88 9.63
C ILE A 125 -6.14 4.18 8.32
N VAL A 126 -5.57 3.72 7.20
CA VAL A 126 -6.25 3.66 5.91
C VAL A 126 -6.88 2.27 5.79
N ALA A 127 -8.20 2.17 5.75
CA ALA A 127 -8.94 0.92 5.68
C ALA A 127 -9.58 0.76 4.29
N LEU A 128 -9.10 -0.19 3.50
CA LEU A 128 -9.35 -0.33 2.06
C LEU A 128 -10.32 -1.47 1.77
N HIS A 129 -11.41 -1.19 1.05
CA HIS A 129 -12.48 -2.14 0.77
C HIS A 129 -12.11 -3.18 -0.28
N GLN A 130 -12.79 -4.33 -0.25
CA GLN A 130 -12.73 -5.38 -1.26
C GLN A 130 -13.51 -4.97 -2.54
N THR A 131 -13.43 -5.81 -3.58
CA THR A 131 -14.27 -5.67 -4.79
C THR A 131 -15.74 -5.81 -4.41
N THR A 132 -16.46 -4.69 -4.37
CA THR A 132 -17.88 -4.62 -4.02
C THR A 132 -18.49 -3.31 -4.54
N PRO A 133 -19.72 -3.33 -5.06
CA PRO A 133 -20.39 -2.09 -5.43
C PRO A 133 -20.67 -1.16 -4.26
N LEU A 134 -20.60 -1.66 -3.01
CA LEU A 134 -20.79 -0.86 -1.80
C LEU A 134 -19.57 0.01 -1.46
N GLY A 135 -18.39 -0.28 -2.06
CA GLY A 135 -17.17 0.46 -1.80
C GLY A 135 -16.85 0.59 -0.30
N LYS A 136 -16.58 1.82 0.13
CA LYS A 136 -16.23 2.20 1.50
C LYS A 136 -17.28 1.82 2.56
N GLN A 137 -18.54 1.60 2.16
CA GLN A 137 -19.60 1.30 3.13
C GLN A 137 -19.33 -0.01 3.89
N GLU A 138 -18.72 -1.01 3.23
CA GLU A 138 -18.48 -2.30 3.85
C GLU A 138 -17.47 -2.21 5.03
N PRO A 139 -16.22 -1.72 4.86
CA PRO A 139 -15.31 -1.55 6.01
C PRO A 139 -15.83 -0.54 7.05
N ALA A 140 -16.67 0.41 6.63
CA ALA A 140 -17.27 1.40 7.53
C ALA A 140 -18.41 0.85 8.39
N GLY A 141 -18.76 -0.42 8.26
CA GLY A 141 -19.82 -1.05 9.09
C GLY A 141 -21.24 -0.73 8.62
N LEU A 142 -21.41 -0.35 7.35
CA LEU A 142 -22.69 -0.05 6.74
C LEU A 142 -23.13 -1.12 5.71
N GLY A 143 -22.23 -2.04 5.39
CA GLY A 143 -22.52 -3.19 4.55
C GLY A 143 -23.08 -4.38 5.33
N PRO A 144 -23.55 -5.45 4.62
CA PRO A 144 -24.19 -6.60 5.25
C PRO A 144 -23.23 -7.59 5.90
N SER A 145 -21.91 -7.51 5.63
CA SER A 145 -20.94 -8.52 6.07
C SER A 145 -20.17 -8.04 7.31
N GLU A 146 -20.66 -8.35 8.50
CA GLU A 146 -20.09 -7.88 9.77
C GLU A 146 -18.59 -8.19 9.94
N ASN A 147 -18.13 -9.34 9.45
CA ASN A 147 -16.71 -9.72 9.50
C ASN A 147 -15.80 -8.87 8.59
N LYS A 148 -16.36 -8.00 7.78
CA LYS A 148 -15.65 -7.04 6.92
C LYS A 148 -15.68 -5.61 7.47
N HIS A 149 -16.27 -5.38 8.63
CA HIS A 149 -16.38 -4.07 9.26
C HIS A 149 -15.10 -3.62 9.97
N TYR A 150 -13.92 -3.99 9.46
CA TYR A 150 -12.63 -3.75 10.13
C TYR A 150 -12.31 -2.25 10.32
N GLY A 151 -12.79 -1.36 9.46
CA GLY A 151 -12.64 0.09 9.65
C GLY A 151 -13.42 0.59 10.87
N LEU A 152 -14.70 0.17 10.99
CA LEU A 152 -15.52 0.46 12.16
C LEU A 152 -14.92 -0.15 13.44
N GLU A 153 -14.46 -1.38 13.38
CA GLU A 153 -13.88 -2.08 14.54
C GLU A 153 -12.58 -1.41 15.04
N LEU A 154 -11.77 -0.89 14.14
CA LEU A 154 -10.59 -0.11 14.51
C LEU A 154 -10.97 1.25 15.11
N ALA A 155 -11.98 1.93 14.58
CA ALA A 155 -12.50 3.17 15.14
C ALA A 155 -13.03 2.98 16.57
N LYS A 156 -13.77 1.90 16.83
CA LYS A 156 -14.23 1.53 18.18
C LYS A 156 -13.07 1.27 19.15
N ARG A 157 -11.90 0.86 18.66
CA ARG A 157 -10.67 0.67 19.44
C ARG A 157 -9.85 1.92 19.64
N GLY A 158 -10.33 3.08 19.17
CA GLY A 158 -9.70 4.38 19.41
C GLY A 158 -8.69 4.81 18.37
N TYR A 159 -8.71 4.24 17.16
CA TYR A 159 -7.91 4.72 16.03
C TYR A 159 -8.68 5.76 15.20
N VAL A 160 -7.97 6.73 14.63
CA VAL A 160 -8.54 7.55 13.55
C VAL A 160 -8.48 6.72 12.27
N VAL A 161 -9.62 6.52 11.61
CA VAL A 161 -9.70 5.64 10.44
C VAL A 161 -10.30 6.36 9.25
N ILE A 162 -9.60 6.35 8.11
CA ILE A 162 -10.14 6.80 6.84
C ILE A 162 -10.47 5.58 5.96
N VAL A 163 -11.64 5.59 5.35
CA VAL A 163 -12.17 4.52 4.50
C VAL A 163 -12.57 5.13 3.16
N PRO A 164 -11.67 5.19 2.16
CA PRO A 164 -11.98 5.75 0.84
C PRO A 164 -12.72 4.75 -0.05
N ASP A 165 -13.45 5.25 -1.03
CA ASP A 165 -13.78 4.48 -2.22
C ASP A 165 -12.56 4.36 -3.13
N TYR A 166 -12.38 3.19 -3.74
CA TYR A 166 -11.44 2.98 -4.82
C TYR A 166 -12.06 3.48 -6.14
N PRO A 167 -11.28 4.02 -7.09
CA PRO A 167 -11.81 4.49 -8.37
C PRO A 167 -12.78 3.50 -9.02
N SER A 168 -13.96 3.98 -9.43
CA SER A 168 -15.07 3.24 -10.02
C SER A 168 -15.81 2.26 -9.09
N PHE A 169 -15.68 2.41 -7.76
CA PHE A 169 -16.49 1.70 -6.77
C PHE A 169 -17.24 2.69 -5.85
N GLY A 170 -18.30 2.19 -5.23
CA GLY A 170 -19.09 2.96 -4.28
C GLY A 170 -19.69 4.21 -4.91
N GLU A 171 -19.37 5.36 -4.35
CA GLU A 171 -19.82 6.68 -4.84
C GLU A 171 -18.74 7.37 -5.71
N TYR A 172 -17.64 6.71 -5.98
CA TYR A 172 -16.55 7.27 -6.77
C TYR A 172 -16.70 6.93 -8.25
N GLU A 173 -17.48 7.71 -8.97
CA GLU A 173 -17.52 7.64 -10.43
C GLU A 173 -16.16 8.09 -10.99
N TYR A 174 -15.53 7.23 -11.79
CA TYR A 174 -14.22 7.50 -12.34
C TYR A 174 -14.08 6.91 -13.76
N ASP A 175 -13.66 7.77 -14.69
CA ASP A 175 -13.38 7.37 -16.08
C ASP A 175 -11.86 7.18 -16.25
N PHE A 176 -11.42 5.94 -16.39
CA PHE A 176 -10.01 5.60 -16.59
C PHE A 176 -9.43 6.07 -17.93
N ASN A 177 -10.25 6.63 -18.83
CA ASN A 177 -9.79 7.20 -20.09
C ASN A 177 -9.68 8.73 -20.04
N ALA A 178 -10.05 9.35 -18.93
CA ALA A 178 -10.11 10.81 -18.81
C ALA A 178 -8.82 11.45 -18.30
N ASP A 179 -7.83 10.65 -17.91
CA ASP A 179 -6.54 11.11 -17.39
C ASP A 179 -5.36 10.31 -17.95
N ASP A 180 -4.14 10.69 -17.54
CA ASP A 180 -2.89 10.10 -18.02
C ASP A 180 -2.42 8.88 -17.19
N TYR A 181 -3.26 8.32 -16.31
CA TYR A 181 -2.89 7.12 -15.56
C TYR A 181 -2.86 5.89 -16.46
N VAL A 182 -1.72 5.21 -16.48
CA VAL A 182 -1.54 3.94 -17.20
C VAL A 182 -2.38 2.82 -16.58
N SER A 183 -2.69 2.94 -15.29
CA SER A 183 -3.45 1.91 -14.57
C SER A 183 -4.30 2.50 -13.45
N GLY A 184 -5.49 1.94 -13.24
CA GLY A 184 -6.31 2.26 -12.07
C GLY A 184 -5.64 1.92 -10.75
N SER A 185 -4.72 0.93 -10.74
CA SER A 185 -3.92 0.63 -9.55
C SER A 185 -3.00 1.78 -9.16
N MET A 186 -2.33 2.44 -10.12
CA MET A 186 -1.50 3.62 -9.81
C MET A 186 -2.35 4.80 -9.34
N LYS A 187 -3.52 5.02 -9.95
CA LYS A 187 -4.49 6.01 -9.46
C LYS A 187 -4.94 5.71 -8.03
N GLY A 188 -5.25 4.45 -7.73
CA GLY A 188 -5.59 4.01 -6.38
C GLY A 188 -4.47 4.26 -5.37
N ILE A 189 -3.21 3.95 -5.73
CA ILE A 189 -2.03 4.23 -4.90
C ILE A 189 -1.95 5.73 -4.60
N PHE A 190 -2.04 6.58 -5.62
CA PHE A 190 -1.99 8.04 -5.45
C PHE A 190 -3.08 8.53 -4.49
N ASN A 191 -4.33 8.11 -4.68
CA ASN A 191 -5.45 8.49 -3.81
C ASN A 191 -5.27 8.01 -2.36
N HIS A 192 -4.74 6.79 -2.18
CA HIS A 192 -4.47 6.27 -0.84
C HIS A 192 -3.31 7.03 -0.15
N MET A 193 -2.31 7.49 -0.91
CA MET A 193 -1.28 8.39 -0.37
C MET A 193 -1.89 9.75 0.04
N ARG A 194 -2.90 10.25 -0.68
CA ARG A 194 -3.66 11.44 -0.27
C ARG A 194 -4.49 11.21 1.00
N CYS A 195 -5.00 9.98 1.21
CA CYS A 195 -5.60 9.60 2.49
C CYS A 195 -4.59 9.67 3.63
N VAL A 196 -3.34 9.25 3.40
CA VAL A 196 -2.26 9.41 4.38
C VAL A 196 -1.96 10.88 4.65
N ASP A 197 -1.96 11.75 3.62
CA ASP A 197 -1.81 13.21 3.80
C ASP A 197 -2.91 13.77 4.71
N LEU A 198 -4.17 13.35 4.48
CA LEU A 198 -5.30 13.79 5.30
C LEU A 198 -5.15 13.32 6.75
N LEU A 199 -4.79 12.05 6.97
CA LEU A 199 -4.54 11.54 8.33
C LEU A 199 -3.42 12.32 9.03
N CYS A 200 -2.29 12.55 8.36
CA CYS A 200 -1.17 13.29 8.91
C CYS A 200 -1.49 14.77 9.21
N SER A 201 -2.47 15.36 8.53
CA SER A 201 -2.94 16.73 8.78
C SER A 201 -3.83 16.87 10.02
N ARG A 202 -4.33 15.75 10.57
CA ARG A 202 -5.26 15.73 11.69
C ARG A 202 -4.55 15.91 13.03
N PRO A 203 -5.02 16.80 13.91
CA PRO A 203 -4.40 17.00 15.24
C PRO A 203 -4.52 15.77 16.15
N GLU A 204 -5.49 14.87 15.89
CA GLU A 204 -5.72 13.64 16.65
C GLU A 204 -4.76 12.52 16.25
N VAL A 205 -4.08 12.63 15.10
CA VAL A 205 -3.24 11.57 14.54
C VAL A 205 -1.77 11.82 14.87
N ASP A 206 -1.10 10.75 15.28
CA ASP A 206 0.36 10.68 15.34
C ASP A 206 0.89 10.31 13.94
N PRO A 207 1.56 11.22 13.21
CA PRO A 207 2.01 10.98 11.84
C PRO A 207 3.08 9.89 11.73
N ASP A 208 3.74 9.53 12.83
CA ASP A 208 4.71 8.41 12.87
C ASP A 208 4.03 7.05 13.10
N ARG A 209 2.71 7.03 13.25
CA ARG A 209 1.91 5.83 13.54
C ARG A 209 0.78 5.63 12.53
N ILE A 210 1.13 5.59 11.25
CA ILE A 210 0.18 5.32 10.17
C ILE A 210 0.18 3.83 9.81
N GLY A 211 -1.01 3.25 9.65
CA GLY A 211 -1.21 1.88 9.19
C GLY A 211 -2.12 1.81 7.98
N ALA A 212 -2.04 0.71 7.23
CA ALA A 212 -2.96 0.36 6.16
C ALA A 212 -3.48 -1.06 6.36
N ILE A 213 -4.78 -1.26 6.13
CA ILE A 213 -5.43 -2.57 6.22
C ILE A 213 -6.44 -2.72 5.10
N GLY A 214 -6.58 -3.93 4.58
CA GLY A 214 -7.64 -4.24 3.63
C GLY A 214 -7.88 -5.72 3.44
N HIS A 215 -9.01 -6.05 2.81
CA HIS A 215 -9.41 -7.40 2.47
C HIS A 215 -9.53 -7.54 0.95
N SER A 216 -9.08 -8.66 0.36
CA SER A 216 -9.14 -8.94 -1.08
C SER A 216 -8.50 -7.80 -1.89
N LEU A 217 -9.23 -7.12 -2.80
CA LEU A 217 -8.77 -5.91 -3.49
C LEU A 217 -8.14 -4.88 -2.53
N GLY A 218 -8.78 -4.63 -1.38
CA GLY A 218 -8.23 -3.74 -0.35
C GLY A 218 -6.92 -4.28 0.25
N GLY A 219 -6.78 -5.60 0.34
CA GLY A 219 -5.57 -6.26 0.84
C GLY A 219 -4.37 -6.01 -0.06
N HIS A 220 -4.50 -6.17 -1.40
CA HIS A 220 -3.39 -5.82 -2.28
C HIS A 220 -3.19 -4.31 -2.42
N ASN A 221 -4.25 -3.50 -2.34
CA ASN A 221 -4.10 -2.05 -2.31
C ASN A 221 -3.34 -1.57 -1.06
N ALA A 222 -3.53 -2.23 0.10
CA ALA A 222 -2.74 -1.94 1.30
C ALA A 222 -1.25 -2.28 1.08
N THR A 223 -0.96 -3.38 0.37
CA THR A 223 0.44 -3.73 0.02
C THR A 223 1.03 -2.72 -0.97
N PHE A 224 0.30 -2.33 -2.00
CA PHE A 224 0.78 -1.34 -2.97
C PHE A 224 1.02 0.02 -2.31
N LEU A 225 0.06 0.52 -1.52
CA LEU A 225 0.27 1.74 -0.73
C LEU A 225 1.52 1.63 0.15
N GLY A 226 1.69 0.48 0.84
CA GLY A 226 2.84 0.25 1.72
C GLY A 226 4.19 0.28 1.00
N VAL A 227 4.27 -0.12 -0.28
CA VAL A 227 5.52 -0.03 -1.05
C VAL A 227 5.85 1.42 -1.40
N PHE A 228 4.87 2.20 -1.83
CA PHE A 228 5.06 3.56 -2.34
C PHE A 228 5.09 4.63 -1.25
N ASP A 229 4.44 4.42 -0.09
CA ASP A 229 4.39 5.39 1.00
C ASP A 229 5.07 4.88 2.28
N GLU A 230 6.29 5.34 2.54
CA GLU A 230 7.08 4.93 3.71
C GLU A 230 6.56 5.46 5.05
N ARG A 231 5.60 6.39 5.02
CA ARG A 231 4.88 6.84 6.22
C ARG A 231 3.99 5.74 6.80
N VAL A 232 3.55 4.78 5.98
CA VAL A 232 2.79 3.60 6.42
C VAL A 232 3.74 2.64 7.14
N LYS A 233 3.61 2.52 8.47
CA LYS A 233 4.50 1.74 9.33
C LYS A 233 4.04 0.30 9.54
N VAL A 234 2.74 0.06 9.42
CA VAL A 234 2.13 -1.27 9.57
C VAL A 234 1.22 -1.54 8.38
N ILE A 235 1.45 -2.63 7.67
CA ILE A 235 0.67 -3.08 6.53
C ILE A 235 -0.03 -4.40 6.91
N VAL A 236 -1.36 -4.43 6.76
CA VAL A 236 -2.17 -5.63 7.02
C VAL A 236 -2.94 -6.02 5.78
N SER A 237 -2.72 -7.23 5.27
CA SER A 237 -3.45 -7.76 4.12
C SER A 237 -4.21 -9.03 4.49
N SER A 238 -5.52 -9.02 4.27
CA SER A 238 -6.39 -10.18 4.46
C SER A 238 -6.83 -10.68 3.09
N CYS A 239 -6.47 -11.92 2.74
CA CYS A 239 -6.87 -12.59 1.49
C CYS A 239 -6.64 -11.69 0.25
N GLY A 240 -5.50 -11.00 0.15
CA GLY A 240 -5.31 -9.96 -0.86
C GLY A 240 -4.17 -10.22 -1.86
N TRP A 241 -3.44 -11.33 -1.73
CA TRP A 241 -2.27 -11.55 -2.58
C TRP A 241 -1.77 -13.00 -2.57
N THR A 242 -1.15 -13.38 -3.66
CA THR A 242 -0.32 -14.56 -3.88
C THR A 242 0.61 -14.24 -5.05
N PRO A 243 1.74 -14.96 -5.27
CA PRO A 243 2.57 -14.76 -6.46
C PRO A 243 1.77 -14.94 -7.75
N LEU A 244 2.19 -14.27 -8.81
CA LEU A 244 1.46 -14.26 -10.09
C LEU A 244 1.22 -15.66 -10.66
N HIS A 245 2.19 -16.58 -10.53
CA HIS A 245 2.04 -17.98 -10.94
C HIS A 245 1.00 -18.77 -10.12
N HIS A 246 0.69 -18.31 -8.89
CA HIS A 246 -0.27 -18.96 -8.00
C HIS A 246 -1.67 -18.33 -8.06
N TYR A 247 -1.81 -17.16 -8.69
CA TYR A 247 -3.09 -16.51 -8.90
C TYR A 247 -3.87 -17.27 -9.99
N TYR A 248 -4.95 -17.97 -9.61
CA TYR A 248 -5.71 -18.85 -10.51
C TYR A 248 -4.82 -19.73 -11.42
N ASN A 249 -3.76 -20.32 -10.85
CA ASN A 249 -2.75 -21.11 -11.60
C ASN A 249 -2.10 -20.32 -12.76
N GLY A 250 -1.82 -19.04 -12.57
CA GLY A 250 -1.18 -18.16 -13.54
C GLY A 250 -2.14 -17.49 -14.53
N ASP A 251 -3.46 -17.64 -14.39
CA ASP A 251 -4.42 -16.86 -15.20
C ASP A 251 -4.55 -15.43 -14.66
N LEU A 252 -3.79 -14.51 -15.22
CA LEU A 252 -3.71 -13.12 -14.80
C LEU A 252 -4.86 -12.23 -15.32
N LYS A 253 -5.87 -12.78 -16.02
CA LYS A 253 -6.96 -11.96 -16.58
C LYS A 253 -7.66 -11.08 -15.55
N GLY A 254 -7.79 -11.56 -14.29
CA GLY A 254 -8.40 -10.80 -13.22
C GLY A 254 -7.66 -9.49 -12.85
N TRP A 255 -6.38 -9.35 -13.24
CA TRP A 255 -5.56 -8.18 -12.99
C TRP A 255 -5.59 -7.12 -14.10
N THR A 256 -6.26 -7.35 -15.24
CA THR A 256 -5.99 -6.67 -16.50
C THR A 256 -7.04 -5.66 -16.96
N SER A 257 -8.09 -5.42 -16.19
CA SER A 257 -9.02 -4.34 -16.49
C SER A 257 -8.35 -2.98 -16.26
N ASP A 258 -8.88 -1.91 -16.87
CA ASP A 258 -8.40 -0.53 -16.69
C ASP A 258 -8.40 -0.10 -15.22
N ARG A 259 -9.30 -0.70 -14.43
CA ARG A 259 -9.37 -0.55 -12.96
C ARG A 259 -8.12 -1.04 -12.23
N TYR A 260 -7.36 -1.96 -12.83
CA TYR A 260 -6.19 -2.59 -12.21
C TYR A 260 -4.91 -2.30 -13.00
N VAL A 261 -4.28 -3.30 -13.61
CA VAL A 261 -3.00 -3.18 -14.30
C VAL A 261 -3.12 -3.68 -15.75
N PRO A 262 -3.68 -2.90 -16.69
CA PRO A 262 -3.96 -3.37 -18.06
C PRO A 262 -2.71 -3.80 -18.82
N LEU A 263 -1.53 -3.24 -18.53
CA LEU A 263 -0.27 -3.62 -19.18
C LEU A 263 0.12 -5.09 -18.94
N ILE A 264 -0.39 -5.75 -17.91
CA ILE A 264 -0.20 -7.21 -17.74
C ILE A 264 -0.75 -7.95 -18.97
N ARG A 265 -1.86 -7.51 -19.56
CA ARG A 265 -2.39 -8.03 -20.84
C ARG A 265 -1.66 -7.44 -22.03
N ASP A 266 -1.58 -6.11 -22.12
CA ASP A 266 -1.26 -5.40 -23.36
C ASP A 266 0.23 -5.40 -23.69
N LYS A 267 1.09 -5.40 -22.67
CA LYS A 267 2.55 -5.39 -22.82
C LYS A 267 3.19 -6.74 -22.46
N TYR A 268 2.70 -7.39 -21.42
CA TYR A 268 3.32 -8.60 -20.88
C TYR A 268 2.62 -9.89 -21.32
N GLY A 269 1.49 -9.80 -22.06
CA GLY A 269 0.84 -10.95 -22.70
C GLY A 269 0.25 -11.96 -21.73
N LEU A 270 -0.14 -11.55 -20.52
CA LEU A 270 -0.65 -12.39 -19.44
C LEU A 270 0.38 -13.43 -18.95
N ASP A 271 1.65 -13.24 -19.25
CA ASP A 271 2.72 -14.14 -18.86
C ASP A 271 3.34 -13.67 -17.52
N PRO A 272 3.20 -14.43 -16.42
CA PRO A 272 3.76 -14.09 -15.13
C PRO A 272 5.28 -13.84 -15.15
N ASP A 273 6.02 -14.56 -16.00
CA ASP A 273 7.49 -14.44 -16.10
C ASP A 273 7.93 -13.13 -16.80
N ARG A 274 7.02 -12.45 -17.48
CA ARG A 274 7.31 -11.19 -18.19
C ARG A 274 6.92 -9.95 -17.39
N VAL A 275 6.09 -10.09 -16.35
CA VAL A 275 5.71 -8.96 -15.49
C VAL A 275 6.92 -8.54 -14.67
N PRO A 276 7.32 -7.26 -14.66
CA PRO A 276 8.59 -6.82 -14.06
C PRO A 276 8.57 -6.71 -12.53
N PHE A 277 7.61 -7.32 -11.87
CA PHE A 277 7.51 -7.45 -10.42
C PHE A 277 6.62 -8.64 -10.02
N ASP A 278 6.80 -9.15 -8.81
CA ASP A 278 5.89 -10.13 -8.21
C ASP A 278 5.75 -9.87 -6.71
N MET A 279 4.84 -10.58 -6.05
CA MET A 279 4.55 -10.43 -4.61
C MET A 279 5.77 -10.77 -3.73
N TYR A 280 6.71 -11.58 -4.20
CA TYR A 280 8.00 -11.82 -3.52
C TYR A 280 8.72 -10.50 -3.21
N GLU A 281 8.78 -9.63 -4.20
CA GLU A 281 9.45 -8.34 -4.16
C GLU A 281 8.66 -7.32 -3.35
N ILE A 282 7.34 -7.29 -3.52
CA ILE A 282 6.45 -6.37 -2.81
C ILE A 282 6.53 -6.60 -1.30
N VAL A 283 6.40 -7.86 -0.85
CA VAL A 283 6.44 -8.19 0.59
C VAL A 283 7.81 -7.90 1.19
N ALA A 284 8.89 -8.18 0.47
CA ALA A 284 10.23 -7.84 0.92
C ALA A 284 10.46 -6.32 0.98
N ALA A 285 9.87 -5.54 0.06
CA ALA A 285 10.05 -4.09 -0.01
C ALA A 285 9.43 -3.32 1.17
N PHE A 286 8.60 -3.95 1.99
CA PHE A 286 8.10 -3.32 3.23
C PHE A 286 9.19 -3.22 4.30
N ALA A 287 10.12 -4.17 4.33
CA ALA A 287 11.14 -4.21 5.36
C ALA A 287 11.93 -2.88 5.43
N PRO A 288 12.18 -2.33 6.63
CA PRO A 288 12.02 -2.94 7.98
C PRO A 288 10.63 -2.77 8.62
N ARG A 289 9.62 -2.24 7.92
CA ARG A 289 8.28 -1.96 8.45
C ARG A 289 7.50 -3.27 8.69
N ALA A 290 6.49 -3.20 9.56
CA ALA A 290 5.73 -4.39 9.93
C ALA A 290 4.71 -4.78 8.84
N PHE A 291 4.70 -6.05 8.50
CA PHE A 291 3.71 -6.68 7.61
C PHE A 291 3.03 -7.85 8.31
N PHE A 292 1.70 -7.87 8.25
CA PHE A 292 0.90 -8.99 8.73
C PHE A 292 -0.08 -9.44 7.65
N SER A 293 -0.02 -10.72 7.28
CA SER A 293 -0.96 -11.33 6.34
C SER A 293 -1.89 -12.31 7.06
N VAL A 294 -3.17 -12.28 6.66
CA VAL A 294 -4.13 -13.35 6.96
C VAL A 294 -4.45 -14.04 5.64
N SER A 295 -4.04 -15.30 5.50
CA SER A 295 -4.11 -16.06 4.24
C SER A 295 -4.81 -17.40 4.51
N PRO A 296 -6.10 -17.55 4.17
CA PRO A 296 -6.87 -18.77 4.42
C PRO A 296 -6.28 -19.97 3.69
N LEU A 297 -6.43 -21.16 4.28
CA LEU A 297 -5.93 -22.41 3.71
C LEU A 297 -6.64 -22.84 2.42
N HIS A 298 -7.87 -22.38 2.22
CA HIS A 298 -8.73 -22.73 1.10
C HIS A 298 -9.24 -21.46 0.42
N ASP A 299 -8.32 -20.75 -0.24
CA ASP A 299 -8.61 -19.57 -1.04
C ASP A 299 -8.31 -19.90 -2.50
N ASP A 300 -9.34 -20.02 -3.33
CA ASP A 300 -9.21 -20.37 -4.75
C ASP A 300 -8.59 -19.23 -5.58
N ASN A 301 -8.59 -18.01 -5.04
CA ASN A 301 -8.09 -16.82 -5.71
C ASN A 301 -6.62 -16.55 -5.34
N PHE A 302 -6.31 -16.59 -4.04
CA PHE A 302 -4.97 -16.29 -3.52
C PHE A 302 -4.40 -17.51 -2.82
N GLU A 303 -3.90 -18.46 -3.62
CA GLU A 303 -3.43 -19.75 -3.15
C GLU A 303 -2.39 -19.62 -2.03
N VAL A 304 -2.65 -20.30 -0.92
CA VAL A 304 -1.84 -20.20 0.31
C VAL A 304 -0.42 -20.73 0.15
N GLU A 305 -0.19 -21.71 -0.74
CA GLU A 305 1.15 -22.23 -0.96
C GLU A 305 2.07 -21.17 -1.57
N GLY A 306 1.55 -20.37 -2.50
CA GLY A 306 2.27 -19.21 -3.03
C GLY A 306 2.62 -18.21 -1.92
N VAL A 307 1.67 -17.93 -1.01
CA VAL A 307 1.94 -17.07 0.14
C VAL A 307 3.09 -17.60 1.00
N ARG A 308 3.11 -18.91 1.31
CA ARG A 308 4.21 -19.54 2.07
C ARG A 308 5.57 -19.34 1.41
N GLN A 309 5.63 -19.51 0.08
CA GLN A 309 6.85 -19.31 -0.70
C GLN A 309 7.33 -17.85 -0.62
N VAL A 310 6.44 -16.87 -0.71
CA VAL A 310 6.78 -15.44 -0.58
C VAL A 310 7.31 -15.12 0.81
N ILE A 311 6.64 -15.56 1.86
CA ILE A 311 7.08 -15.34 3.24
C ILE A 311 8.48 -15.94 3.46
N ALA A 312 8.71 -17.15 2.98
CA ALA A 312 10.02 -17.80 3.08
C ALA A 312 11.12 -17.03 2.32
N ALA A 313 10.81 -16.50 1.13
CA ALA A 313 11.74 -15.70 0.32
C ALA A 313 12.04 -14.32 0.93
N ALA A 314 11.05 -13.65 1.53
CA ALA A 314 11.20 -12.33 2.14
C ALA A 314 11.91 -12.37 3.51
N ALA A 315 11.78 -13.46 4.28
CA ALA A 315 12.32 -13.58 5.63
C ALA A 315 13.84 -13.24 5.75
N PRO A 316 14.73 -13.64 4.81
CA PRO A 316 16.13 -13.26 4.85
C PRO A 316 16.36 -11.73 4.83
N ILE A 317 15.52 -10.96 4.12
CA ILE A 317 15.61 -9.49 4.06
C ILE A 317 15.25 -8.87 5.41
N TYR A 318 14.15 -9.33 6.03
CA TYR A 318 13.76 -8.86 7.37
C TYR A 318 14.83 -9.20 8.41
N LYS A 319 15.45 -10.38 8.30
CA LYS A 319 16.57 -10.78 9.14
C LYS A 319 17.82 -9.90 8.91
N LEU A 320 18.16 -9.59 7.66
CA LEU A 320 19.26 -8.71 7.29
C LEU A 320 19.11 -7.32 7.92
N LEU A 321 17.87 -6.81 7.93
CA LEU A 321 17.53 -5.49 8.49
C LEU A 321 17.29 -5.50 10.01
N GLY A 322 17.49 -6.66 10.68
CA GLY A 322 17.42 -6.78 12.15
C GLY A 322 16.00 -6.82 12.73
N VAL A 323 14.99 -7.06 11.90
CA VAL A 323 13.56 -7.00 12.30
C VAL A 323 12.78 -8.25 11.86
N PRO A 324 13.26 -9.49 12.14
CA PRO A 324 12.61 -10.70 11.64
C PRO A 324 11.14 -10.83 12.09
N ASP A 325 10.79 -10.32 13.28
CA ASP A 325 9.46 -10.40 13.85
C ASP A 325 8.44 -9.44 13.21
N ASN A 326 8.91 -8.52 12.36
CA ASN A 326 8.05 -7.60 11.62
C ASN A 326 7.39 -8.27 10.39
N LEU A 327 7.77 -9.48 10.01
CA LEU A 327 7.14 -10.28 8.97
C LEU A 327 6.30 -11.39 9.61
N GLN A 328 4.98 -11.21 9.58
CA GLN A 328 4.06 -12.16 10.21
C GLN A 328 2.97 -12.61 9.25
N VAL A 329 2.54 -13.86 9.40
CA VAL A 329 1.43 -14.44 8.64
C VAL A 329 0.61 -15.37 9.54
N ARG A 330 -0.68 -15.38 9.29
CA ARG A 330 -1.63 -16.35 9.86
C ARG A 330 -2.33 -17.07 8.71
N TYR A 331 -2.28 -18.41 8.77
CA TYR A 331 -2.93 -19.30 7.83
C TYR A 331 -4.24 -19.85 8.40
#